data_45195de02394fc31503824e2c4627c1c
#
_entry.id   45195de02394fc31503824e2c4627c1c
#
_cell.length_a   1.000
_cell.length_b   1.000
_cell.length_c   1.000
_cell.angle_alpha   90.00
_cell.angle_beta   90.00
_cell.angle_gamma   90.00
#
_symmetry.space_group_name_H-M   'P 1'
#
loop_
_entity.id
_entity.type
_entity.pdbx_description
1 polymer ?
#
loop_
_entity_poly.entity_id
_entity_poly.type
_entity_poly.pdbx_seq_one_letter_code
_entity_poly.pdbx_strand_id
1 'polypeptide(L)'
;MSKQAFKPTHRNAIWTAHKRRCFYCAEPITWDSMEIDHVIPESLDNNREERERLFGDLGLPFDWCLTDDKNLVPSCRPCNLRKLASLPPTNQLIILLTKVAEKAAEVARLRVHYEKEERADFARVRLETALASGLLKEVDVDKALAKAAAGWVA
;
A
#
# COMPACT_ATOMS: atom_id res chain seq x y z
N MET A 1 -2.34 15.81 8.32
CA MET A 1 -2.13 15.14 7.02
C MET A 1 -0.94 14.22 7.16
N SER A 2 -1.04 12.98 6.67
CA SER A 2 0.10 12.06 6.65
C SER A 2 1.25 12.63 5.82
N LYS A 3 2.48 12.50 6.32
CA LYS A 3 3.70 12.84 5.56
C LYS A 3 4.10 11.72 4.61
N GLN A 4 3.53 10.51 4.77
CA GLN A 4 3.86 9.36 3.96
C GLN A 4 3.28 9.49 2.55
N ALA A 5 4.16 9.45 1.55
CA ALA A 5 3.76 9.37 0.15
C ALA A 5 3.54 7.90 -0.26
N PHE A 6 2.35 7.57 -0.72
CA PHE A 6 2.00 6.22 -1.17
C PHE A 6 2.10 6.11 -2.68
N LYS A 7 2.82 5.09 -3.18
CA LYS A 7 2.80 4.74 -4.60
C LYS A 7 1.39 4.31 -5.02
N PRO A 8 0.98 4.55 -6.27
CA PRO A 8 -0.32 4.10 -6.78
C PRO A 8 -0.56 2.59 -6.59
N THR A 9 0.46 1.77 -6.81
CA THR A 9 0.42 0.30 -6.62
C THR A 9 0.13 -0.08 -5.16
N HIS A 10 0.74 0.60 -4.20
CA HIS A 10 0.48 0.38 -2.78
C HIS A 10 -0.94 0.82 -2.38
N ARG A 11 -1.38 2.01 -2.82
CA ARG A 11 -2.75 2.48 -2.61
C ARG A 11 -3.78 1.50 -3.16
N ASN A 12 -3.54 0.97 -4.37
CA ASN A 12 -4.41 -0.02 -5.00
C ASN A 12 -4.46 -1.33 -4.22
N ALA A 13 -3.33 -1.78 -3.68
CA ALA A 13 -3.27 -2.98 -2.85
C ALA A 13 -4.11 -2.83 -1.58
N ILE A 14 -3.97 -1.72 -0.84
CA ILE A 14 -4.77 -1.42 0.35
C ILE A 14 -6.26 -1.36 0.00
N TRP A 15 -6.63 -0.62 -1.03
CA TRP A 15 -8.02 -0.46 -1.48
C TRP A 15 -8.67 -1.79 -1.85
N THR A 16 -7.96 -2.63 -2.61
CA THR A 16 -8.46 -3.94 -3.07
C THR A 16 -8.57 -4.94 -1.93
N ALA A 17 -7.57 -5.02 -1.04
CA ALA A 17 -7.59 -5.90 0.13
C ALA A 17 -8.79 -5.60 1.06
N HIS A 18 -9.20 -4.34 1.13
CA HIS A 18 -10.38 -3.89 1.88
C HIS A 18 -11.67 -3.85 1.05
N LYS A 19 -11.73 -4.59 -0.08
CA LYS A 19 -12.93 -4.73 -0.93
C LYS A 19 -13.49 -3.39 -1.41
N ARG A 20 -12.62 -2.39 -1.61
CA ARG A 20 -12.98 -1.04 -2.09
C ARG A 20 -13.98 -0.32 -1.19
N ARG A 21 -13.88 -0.53 0.13
CA ARG A 21 -14.76 0.06 1.13
C ARG A 21 -13.96 0.84 2.17
N CYS A 22 -14.59 1.86 2.72
CA CYS A 22 -14.07 2.58 3.88
C CYS A 22 -13.96 1.61 5.09
N PHE A 23 -12.81 1.57 5.72
CA PHE A 23 -12.57 0.71 6.89
C PHE A 23 -13.49 1.02 8.08
N TYR A 24 -13.86 2.29 8.25
CA TYR A 24 -14.62 2.75 9.41
C TYR A 24 -16.14 2.65 9.25
N CYS A 25 -16.69 3.04 8.09
CA CYS A 25 -18.13 3.03 7.86
C CYS A 25 -18.62 1.95 6.91
N ALA A 26 -17.69 1.18 6.32
CA ALA A 26 -17.96 0.12 5.34
C ALA A 26 -18.66 0.58 4.03
N GLU A 27 -18.86 1.89 3.84
CA GLU A 27 -19.40 2.41 2.59
C GLU A 27 -18.41 2.22 1.43
N PRO A 28 -18.90 1.95 0.21
CA PRO A 28 -18.05 1.91 -0.97
C PRO A 28 -17.31 3.23 -1.17
N ILE A 29 -16.04 3.14 -1.56
CA ILE A 29 -15.22 4.32 -1.90
C ILE A 29 -14.57 4.12 -3.27
N THR A 30 -14.55 5.20 -4.05
CA THR A 30 -13.87 5.21 -5.34
C THR A 30 -12.38 5.46 -5.16
N TRP A 31 -11.59 5.15 -6.19
CA TRP A 31 -10.16 5.42 -6.19
C TRP A 31 -9.82 6.89 -5.89
N ASP A 32 -10.58 7.82 -6.49
CA ASP A 32 -10.32 9.25 -6.37
C ASP A 32 -10.72 9.82 -5.02
N SER A 33 -11.74 9.23 -4.37
CA SER A 33 -12.26 9.66 -3.07
C SER A 33 -11.59 8.96 -1.88
N MET A 34 -10.75 7.95 -2.14
CA MET A 34 -10.07 7.21 -1.10
C MET A 34 -8.90 8.01 -0.51
N GLU A 35 -8.84 8.07 0.80
CA GLU A 35 -7.70 8.50 1.57
C GLU A 35 -7.07 7.29 2.28
N ILE A 36 -5.74 7.23 2.38
CA ILE A 36 -5.08 6.25 3.24
C ILE A 36 -4.93 6.89 4.62
N ASP A 37 -5.43 6.18 5.62
CA ASP A 37 -5.36 6.60 7.01
C ASP A 37 -4.51 5.64 7.84
N HIS A 38 -3.84 6.17 8.86
CA HIS A 38 -3.12 5.41 9.87
C HIS A 38 -4.04 5.19 11.07
N VAL A 39 -4.32 3.95 11.46
CA VAL A 39 -5.16 3.64 12.64
C VAL A 39 -4.56 4.28 13.89
N ILE A 40 -3.27 4.10 14.12
CA ILE A 40 -2.49 4.91 15.06
C ILE A 40 -1.82 6.03 14.25
N PRO A 41 -2.05 7.31 14.60
CA PRO A 41 -1.53 8.44 13.82
C PRO A 41 -0.01 8.45 13.71
N GLU A 42 0.50 8.71 12.50
CA GLU A 42 1.93 8.87 12.22
C GLU A 42 2.58 9.98 13.09
N SER A 43 1.80 11.00 13.46
CA SER A 43 2.27 12.10 14.31
C SER A 43 2.75 11.66 15.68
N LEU A 44 2.38 10.46 16.14
CA LEU A 44 2.81 9.89 17.42
C LEU A 44 4.33 9.65 17.46
N ASP A 45 5.00 9.51 16.31
CA ASP A 45 6.47 9.43 16.23
C ASP A 45 7.18 10.69 16.75
N ASN A 46 6.47 11.82 16.80
CA ASN A 46 7.01 13.07 17.35
C ASN A 46 6.88 13.15 18.89
N ASN A 47 6.18 12.22 19.53
CA ASN A 47 6.01 12.16 20.98
C ASN A 47 6.36 10.76 21.49
N ARG A 48 7.65 10.60 21.80
CA ARG A 48 8.21 9.30 22.21
C ARG A 48 7.54 8.75 23.48
N GLU A 49 7.31 9.58 24.49
CA GLU A 49 6.71 9.15 25.76
C GLU A 49 5.28 8.64 25.58
N GLU A 50 4.46 9.37 24.83
CA GLU A 50 3.09 8.96 24.51
C GLU A 50 3.05 7.69 23.67
N ARG A 51 3.98 7.57 22.69
CA ARG A 51 4.14 6.37 21.86
C ARG A 51 4.50 5.15 22.69
N GLU A 52 5.51 5.24 23.56
CA GLU A 52 5.95 4.15 24.43
C GLU A 52 4.82 3.70 25.37
N ARG A 53 4.09 4.65 25.96
CA ARG A 53 2.93 4.35 26.79
C ARG A 53 1.83 3.63 25.99
N LEU A 54 1.43 4.18 24.86
CA LEU A 54 0.38 3.58 24.04
C LEU A 54 0.77 2.19 23.53
N PHE A 55 2.00 1.99 23.10
CA PHE A 55 2.49 0.69 22.64
C PHE A 55 2.51 -0.33 23.78
N GLY A 56 2.90 0.08 24.98
CA GLY A 56 2.79 -0.76 26.19
C GLY A 56 1.36 -1.17 26.48
N ASP A 57 0.41 -0.23 26.43
CA ASP A 57 -1.03 -0.48 26.66
C ASP A 57 -1.64 -1.41 25.59
N LEU A 58 -1.12 -1.36 24.36
CA LEU A 58 -1.56 -2.20 23.23
C LEU A 58 -0.82 -3.53 23.12
N GLY A 59 0.24 -3.74 23.91
CA GLY A 59 1.12 -4.90 23.77
C GLY A 59 1.93 -4.92 22.46
N LEU A 60 2.18 -3.76 21.86
CA LEU A 60 2.95 -3.64 20.64
C LEU A 60 4.45 -3.53 20.95
N PRO A 61 5.34 -4.09 20.08
CA PRO A 61 6.78 -3.89 20.20
C PRO A 61 7.16 -2.41 20.10
N PHE A 62 8.21 -1.98 20.81
CA PHE A 62 8.67 -0.58 20.76
C PHE A 62 9.16 -0.14 19.36
N ASP A 63 9.61 -1.09 18.54
CA ASP A 63 10.06 -0.88 17.16
C ASP A 63 8.93 -1.05 16.14
N TRP A 64 7.68 -1.21 16.59
CA TRP A 64 6.53 -1.33 15.69
C TRP A 64 6.39 -0.07 14.81
N CYS A 65 6.31 -0.30 13.50
CA CYS A 65 6.35 0.78 12.51
C CYS A 65 4.95 1.35 12.26
N LEU A 66 4.76 2.65 12.51
CA LEU A 66 3.49 3.34 12.26
C LEU A 66 3.11 3.41 10.78
N THR A 67 4.08 3.21 9.87
CA THR A 67 3.87 3.21 8.41
C THR A 67 3.76 1.82 7.81
N ASP A 68 3.68 0.78 8.65
CA ASP A 68 3.48 -0.61 8.22
C ASP A 68 2.04 -0.85 7.75
N ASP A 69 1.86 -1.80 6.83
CA ASP A 69 0.54 -2.23 6.31
C ASP A 69 -0.43 -2.68 7.42
N LYS A 70 0.07 -3.04 8.60
CA LYS A 70 -0.74 -3.36 9.80
C LYS A 70 -1.36 -2.14 10.47
N ASN A 71 -1.04 -0.93 10.00
CA ASN A 71 -1.58 0.32 10.50
C ASN A 71 -2.35 1.12 9.43
N LEU A 72 -2.32 0.67 8.18
CA LEU A 72 -2.83 1.43 7.03
C LEU A 72 -4.20 0.90 6.58
N VAL A 73 -5.14 1.81 6.40
CA VAL A 73 -6.51 1.49 5.98
C VAL A 73 -7.03 2.48 4.94
N PRO A 74 -7.92 2.03 4.03
CA PRO A 74 -8.63 2.94 3.15
C PRO A 74 -9.76 3.61 3.92
N SER A 75 -9.88 4.91 3.81
CA SER A 75 -10.88 5.71 4.49
C SER A 75 -11.57 6.68 3.53
N CYS A 76 -12.85 6.94 3.76
CA CYS A 76 -13.51 8.09 3.15
C CYS A 76 -13.14 9.36 3.92
N ARG A 77 -13.13 10.49 3.22
CA ARG A 77 -12.79 11.80 3.82
C ARG A 77 -13.57 12.14 5.10
N PRO A 78 -14.91 11.94 5.19
CA PRO A 78 -15.64 12.22 6.43
C PRO A 78 -15.20 11.37 7.62
N CYS A 79 -14.85 10.09 7.42
CA CYS A 79 -14.37 9.24 8.49
C CYS A 79 -12.95 9.62 8.93
N ASN A 80 -12.07 9.91 7.96
CA ASN A 80 -10.70 10.35 8.23
C ASN A 80 -10.69 11.66 9.01
N LEU A 81 -11.49 12.64 8.62
CA LEU A 81 -11.62 13.91 9.33
C LEU A 81 -12.17 13.76 10.75
N ARG A 82 -13.14 12.87 10.97
CA ARG A 82 -13.66 12.62 12.33
C ARG A 82 -12.62 11.98 13.25
N LYS A 83 -11.75 11.15 12.70
CA LYS A 83 -10.69 10.50 13.46
C LYS A 83 -9.54 11.44 13.81
N LEU A 84 -9.26 12.49 13.02
CA LEU A 84 -8.15 13.44 13.24
C LEU A 84 -8.11 14.01 14.66
N ALA A 85 -9.20 14.01 15.41
CA ALA A 85 -9.32 14.69 16.70
C ALA A 85 -8.95 13.84 17.90
N SER A 86 -8.96 12.50 17.83
CA SER A 86 -8.66 11.66 19.01
C SER A 86 -8.36 10.21 18.65
N LEU A 87 -7.41 9.61 19.36
CA LEU A 87 -7.24 8.16 19.38
C LEU A 87 -8.48 7.51 20.03
N PRO A 88 -9.05 6.46 19.43
CA PRO A 88 -10.07 5.66 20.10
C PRO A 88 -9.53 5.07 21.42
N PRO A 89 -10.41 4.70 22.36
CA PRO A 89 -10.00 3.96 23.56
C PRO A 89 -9.19 2.70 23.22
N THR A 90 -8.25 2.32 24.09
CA THR A 90 -7.31 1.21 23.87
C THR A 90 -7.98 -0.09 23.43
N ASN A 91 -9.12 -0.45 24.02
CA ASN A 91 -9.87 -1.64 23.64
C ASN A 91 -10.41 -1.58 22.20
N GLN A 92 -10.84 -0.42 21.74
CA GLN A 92 -11.26 -0.23 20.35
C GLN A 92 -10.06 -0.25 19.40
N LEU A 93 -8.92 0.33 19.76
CA LEU A 93 -7.69 0.28 18.98
C LEU A 93 -7.23 -1.16 18.77
N ILE A 94 -7.25 -2.01 19.80
CA ILE A 94 -6.90 -3.42 19.68
C ILE A 94 -7.78 -4.11 18.62
N ILE A 95 -9.09 -3.88 18.65
CA ILE A 95 -10.03 -4.47 17.67
C ILE A 95 -9.72 -3.96 16.26
N LEU A 96 -9.49 -2.65 16.10
CA LEU A 96 -9.19 -2.07 14.80
C LEU A 96 -7.87 -2.63 14.23
N LEU A 97 -6.80 -2.64 15.03
CA LEU A 97 -5.49 -3.14 14.62
C LEU A 97 -5.52 -4.64 14.28
N THR A 98 -6.28 -5.44 15.03
CA THR A 98 -6.48 -6.86 14.70
C THR A 98 -7.10 -7.03 13.31
N LYS A 99 -8.16 -6.27 12.99
CA LYS A 99 -8.81 -6.32 11.67
C LYS A 99 -7.88 -5.86 10.53
N VAL A 100 -7.02 -4.87 10.80
CA VAL A 100 -6.03 -4.42 9.81
C VAL A 100 -4.95 -5.48 9.60
N ALA A 101 -4.44 -6.06 10.70
CA ALA A 101 -3.41 -7.10 10.64
C ALA A 101 -3.85 -8.32 9.82
N GLU A 102 -5.15 -8.70 9.88
CA GLU A 102 -5.73 -9.77 9.05
C GLU A 102 -5.60 -9.48 7.53
N LYS A 103 -5.51 -8.21 7.14
CA LYS A 103 -5.40 -7.77 5.74
C LYS A 103 -3.97 -7.54 5.27
N ALA A 104 -3.02 -7.37 6.19
CA ALA A 104 -1.65 -6.99 5.87
C ALA A 104 -0.95 -7.95 4.90
N ALA A 105 -1.13 -9.26 5.06
CA ALA A 105 -0.56 -10.27 4.15
C ALA A 105 -1.15 -10.17 2.73
N GLU A 106 -2.45 -9.91 2.62
CA GLU A 106 -3.12 -9.69 1.32
C GLU A 106 -2.65 -8.39 0.67
N VAL A 107 -2.52 -7.32 1.43
CA VAL A 107 -1.97 -6.04 0.95
C VAL A 107 -0.56 -6.25 0.40
N ALA A 108 0.32 -6.92 1.14
CA ALA A 108 1.68 -7.19 0.71
C ALA A 108 1.72 -8.00 -0.60
N ARG A 109 0.90 -9.05 -0.73
CA ARG A 109 0.79 -9.87 -1.94
C ARG A 109 0.30 -9.05 -3.14
N LEU A 110 -0.77 -8.26 -2.96
CA LEU A 110 -1.32 -7.43 -4.01
C LEU A 110 -0.35 -6.32 -4.44
N ARG A 111 0.39 -5.73 -3.51
CA ARG A 111 1.42 -4.73 -3.82
C ARG A 111 2.48 -5.31 -4.75
N VAL A 112 3.02 -6.49 -4.44
CA VAL A 112 3.99 -7.17 -5.30
C VAL A 112 3.41 -7.48 -6.69
N HIS A 113 2.15 -7.91 -6.74
CA HIS A 113 1.46 -8.19 -8.01
C HIS A 113 1.34 -6.92 -8.86
N TYR A 114 0.81 -5.82 -8.33
CA TYR A 114 0.66 -4.56 -9.04
C TYR A 114 2.00 -3.92 -9.45
N GLU A 115 3.03 -4.05 -8.62
CA GLU A 115 4.38 -3.59 -8.98
C GLU A 115 4.98 -4.38 -10.15
N LYS A 116 4.68 -5.68 -10.26
CA LYS A 116 5.09 -6.50 -11.41
C LYS A 116 4.35 -6.09 -12.69
N GLU A 117 3.03 -5.87 -12.60
CA GLU A 117 2.22 -5.41 -13.72
C GLU A 117 2.69 -4.03 -14.21
N GLU A 118 2.91 -3.07 -13.31
CA GLU A 118 3.44 -1.74 -13.65
C GLU A 118 4.78 -1.83 -14.37
N ARG A 119 5.70 -2.69 -13.92
CA ARG A 119 7.00 -2.90 -14.57
C ARG A 119 6.85 -3.52 -15.96
N ALA A 120 5.96 -4.49 -16.12
CA ALA A 120 5.69 -5.13 -17.42
C ALA A 120 5.09 -4.13 -18.41
N ASP A 121 4.11 -3.33 -17.99
CA ASP A 121 3.51 -2.28 -18.82
C ASP A 121 4.53 -1.22 -19.22
N PHE A 122 5.37 -0.79 -18.28
CA PHE A 122 6.42 0.18 -18.57
C PHE A 122 7.45 -0.37 -19.58
N ALA A 123 7.85 -1.64 -19.42
CA ALA A 123 8.76 -2.29 -20.36
C ALA A 123 8.14 -2.40 -21.76
N ARG A 124 6.85 -2.77 -21.86
CA ARG A 124 6.09 -2.85 -23.11
C ARG A 124 6.05 -1.49 -23.81
N VAL A 125 5.66 -0.43 -23.12
CA VAL A 125 5.58 0.93 -23.68
C VAL A 125 6.94 1.41 -24.18
N ARG A 126 8.01 1.14 -23.44
CA ARG A 126 9.38 1.50 -23.87
C ARG A 126 9.80 0.73 -25.12
N LEU A 127 9.48 -0.55 -25.21
CA LEU A 127 9.76 -1.38 -26.39
C LEU A 127 9.01 -0.85 -27.62
N GLU A 128 7.70 -0.63 -27.49
CA GLU A 128 6.87 -0.07 -28.57
C GLU A 128 7.40 1.28 -29.05
N THR A 129 7.77 2.15 -28.12
CA THR A 129 8.35 3.48 -28.44
C THR A 129 9.69 3.35 -29.19
N ALA A 130 10.56 2.44 -28.74
CA ALA A 130 11.86 2.23 -29.38
C ALA A 130 11.75 1.64 -30.80
N LEU A 131 10.81 0.73 -31.01
CA LEU A 131 10.48 0.21 -32.34
C LEU A 131 9.91 1.30 -33.24
N ALA A 132 8.92 2.06 -32.77
CA ALA A 132 8.29 3.13 -33.53
C ALA A 132 9.28 4.25 -33.92
N SER A 133 10.25 4.55 -33.06
CA SER A 133 11.30 5.55 -33.32
C SER A 133 12.48 5.03 -34.14
N GLY A 134 12.52 3.74 -34.46
CA GLY A 134 13.62 3.10 -35.16
C GLY A 134 14.92 2.92 -34.36
N LEU A 135 14.87 3.16 -33.04
CA LEU A 135 15.99 2.88 -32.13
C LEU A 135 16.26 1.39 -31.97
N LEU A 136 15.22 0.56 -32.13
CA LEU A 136 15.29 -0.89 -32.18
C LEU A 136 14.64 -1.39 -33.46
N LYS A 137 15.16 -2.52 -33.99
CA LYS A 137 14.55 -3.25 -35.10
C LYS A 137 13.90 -4.53 -34.56
N GLU A 138 12.83 -5.00 -35.17
CA GLU A 138 12.15 -6.24 -34.78
C GLU A 138 13.12 -7.43 -34.67
N VAL A 139 14.08 -7.55 -35.65
CA VAL A 139 15.11 -8.60 -35.63
C VAL A 139 16.00 -8.58 -34.37
N ASP A 140 16.21 -7.42 -33.75
CA ASP A 140 17.02 -7.30 -32.53
C ASP A 140 16.23 -7.76 -31.33
N VAL A 141 14.92 -7.50 -31.34
CA VAL A 141 13.98 -7.99 -30.32
C VAL A 141 13.87 -9.51 -30.36
N ASP A 142 13.70 -10.08 -31.56
CA ASP A 142 13.62 -11.53 -31.77
C ASP A 142 14.89 -12.25 -31.29
N LYS A 143 16.07 -11.70 -31.60
CA LYS A 143 17.35 -12.23 -31.11
C LYS A 143 17.47 -12.17 -29.57
N ALA A 144 17.01 -11.07 -28.98
CA ALA A 144 17.03 -10.92 -27.52
C ALA A 144 16.08 -11.92 -26.82
N LEU A 145 14.89 -12.11 -27.37
CA LEU A 145 13.91 -13.09 -26.89
C LEU A 145 14.42 -14.53 -27.02
N ALA A 146 15.02 -14.87 -28.16
CA ALA A 146 15.63 -16.19 -28.39
C ALA A 146 16.75 -16.48 -27.39
N LYS A 147 17.61 -15.49 -27.12
CA LYS A 147 18.68 -15.60 -26.12
C LYS A 147 18.14 -15.77 -24.69
N ALA A 148 17.10 -15.02 -24.31
CA ALA A 148 16.46 -15.13 -23.03
C ALA A 148 15.82 -16.51 -22.85
N ALA A 149 15.11 -17.02 -23.85
CA ALA A 149 14.50 -18.35 -23.82
C ALA A 149 15.55 -19.48 -23.67
N ALA A 150 16.70 -19.35 -24.33
CA ALA A 150 17.80 -20.31 -24.22
C ALA A 150 18.45 -20.29 -22.80
N GLY A 151 18.47 -19.15 -22.13
CA GLY A 151 18.99 -19.02 -20.77
C GLY A 151 18.05 -19.49 -19.66
N TRP A 152 16.78 -19.79 -19.97
CA TRP A 152 15.78 -20.27 -18.99
C TRP A 152 15.74 -21.81 -18.89
N VAL A 153 16.46 -22.50 -19.76
CA VAL A 153 16.51 -23.97 -19.85
C VAL A 153 17.74 -24.55 -19.11
N ALA A 154 18.55 -23.69 -18.52
CA ALA A 154 19.70 -24.04 -17.69
C ALA A 154 19.41 -23.79 -16.22
#